data_6d02befc20ea03ee3de9fae06befdc70
#
_entry.id   6d02befc20ea03ee3de9fae06befdc70
#
_cell.length_a   1.000
_cell.length_b   1.000
_cell.length_c   1.000
_cell.angle_alpha   90.00
_cell.angle_beta   90.00
_cell.angle_gamma   90.00
#
_symmetry.space_group_name_H-M   'P 1'
#
loop_
_entity.id
_entity.type
_entity.pdbx_description
1 polymer ?
#
loop_
_entity_poly.entity_id
_entity_poly.type
_entity_poly.pdbx_seq_one_letter_code
_entity_poly.pdbx_strand_id
1 'polypeptide(L)'
;MDVHPVPYDTPANIFFPQWLREAGYYCTNNSKTHYNSTTDNKSCWDECTREASYNSPKRGKDQPFFAVYNTVTSHMGRIRTFHTDGRRDYTQEGIYPELLTLPAYVPDLPEVRSDYAGHLEAVQDVDTWLGFFLKDLKEKGLDDNTIIFFFSDHGGCVPRGKGYLYESGLEVPLIAYLP
;
A
#
# COMPACT_ATOMS: atom_id res chain seq x y z
N MET A 1 18.42 -12.94 -0.20
CA MET A 1 18.61 -12.94 1.26
C MET A 1 17.75 -11.80 1.78
N ASP A 2 16.60 -12.09 2.36
CA ASP A 2 15.74 -11.06 2.96
C ASP A 2 16.41 -10.59 4.25
N VAL A 3 17.11 -9.47 4.18
CA VAL A 3 17.69 -8.83 5.36
C VAL A 3 16.58 -8.02 6.01
N HIS A 4 15.77 -8.68 6.83
CA HIS A 4 14.91 -7.93 7.74
C HIS A 4 15.81 -7.29 8.80
N PRO A 5 15.66 -6.00 9.09
CA PRO A 5 16.35 -5.36 10.18
C PRO A 5 16.06 -6.12 11.49
N VAL A 6 17.07 -6.24 12.34
CA VAL A 6 16.88 -6.86 13.66
C VAL A 6 15.96 -5.96 14.49
N PRO A 7 14.85 -6.49 15.03
CA PRO A 7 13.98 -5.70 15.91
C PRO A 7 14.76 -5.20 17.12
N TYR A 8 14.47 -3.99 17.56
CA TYR A 8 15.03 -3.41 18.77
C TYR A 8 13.94 -3.09 19.79
N ASP A 9 14.32 -3.04 21.03
CA ASP A 9 13.42 -2.68 22.11
C ASP A 9 12.95 -1.24 21.96
N THR A 10 11.64 -1.07 22.04
CA THR A 10 11.00 0.23 21.98
C THR A 10 10.25 0.50 23.29
N PRO A 11 10.21 1.77 23.75
CA PRO A 11 9.37 2.12 24.88
C PRO A 11 7.91 1.74 24.64
N ALA A 12 7.18 1.45 25.70
CA ALA A 12 5.73 1.32 25.63
C ALA A 12 5.10 2.61 25.07
N ASN A 13 4.02 2.46 24.32
CA ASN A 13 3.27 3.60 23.72
C ASN A 13 4.06 4.42 22.69
N ILE A 14 4.95 3.78 21.94
CA ILE A 14 5.66 4.46 20.85
C ILE A 14 4.82 4.61 19.58
N PHE A 15 3.81 3.78 19.39
CA PHE A 15 2.98 3.77 18.18
C PHE A 15 1.83 4.78 18.29
N PHE A 16 1.79 5.75 17.40
CA PHE A 16 0.79 6.81 17.43
C PHE A 16 -0.68 6.34 17.38
N PRO A 17 -1.07 5.18 16.83
CA PRO A 17 -2.45 4.71 16.93
C PRO A 17 -2.93 4.53 18.38
N GLN A 18 -2.02 4.27 19.33
CA GLN A 18 -2.39 4.20 20.75
C GLN A 18 -2.90 5.55 21.26
N TRP A 19 -2.25 6.66 20.88
CA TRP A 19 -2.70 8.01 21.25
C TRP A 19 -4.04 8.36 20.60
N LEU A 20 -4.28 7.91 19.38
CA LEU A 20 -5.58 8.11 18.73
C LEU A 20 -6.69 7.31 19.45
N ARG A 21 -6.40 6.08 19.89
CA ARG A 21 -7.34 5.31 20.72
C ARG A 21 -7.64 5.99 22.05
N GLU A 22 -6.63 6.53 22.73
CA GLU A 22 -6.79 7.32 23.95
C GLU A 22 -7.63 8.57 23.70
N ALA A 23 -7.55 9.16 22.50
CA ALA A 23 -8.38 10.27 22.06
C ALA A 23 -9.80 9.82 21.60
N GLY A 24 -10.15 8.55 21.71
CA GLY A 24 -11.47 8.03 21.42
C GLY A 24 -11.68 7.49 19.99
N TYR A 25 -10.64 7.47 19.16
CA TYR A 25 -10.73 6.90 17.80
C TYR A 25 -10.80 5.38 17.84
N TYR A 26 -11.55 4.80 16.91
CA TYR A 26 -11.49 3.38 16.58
C TYR A 26 -10.40 3.15 15.55
N CYS A 27 -9.34 2.44 15.92
CA CYS A 27 -8.14 2.29 15.11
C CYS A 27 -8.04 0.90 14.48
N THR A 28 -7.99 0.83 13.16
CA THR A 28 -7.90 -0.44 12.42
C THR A 28 -6.70 -0.50 11.49
N ASN A 29 -6.09 -1.67 11.36
CA ASN A 29 -5.02 -1.93 10.39
C ASN A 29 -5.30 -3.22 9.59
N ASN A 30 -5.34 -3.09 8.30
CA ASN A 30 -5.52 -4.19 7.36
C ASN A 30 -4.24 -4.39 6.52
N SER A 31 -3.23 -5.17 6.93
CA SER A 31 -2.91 -5.76 8.24
C SER A 31 -1.38 -5.81 8.45
N LYS A 32 -0.62 -5.00 7.66
CA LYS A 32 0.85 -4.99 7.68
C LYS A 32 1.37 -4.33 8.96
N THR A 33 2.30 -5.01 9.66
CA THR A 33 2.84 -4.58 10.96
C THR A 33 4.36 -4.72 11.05
N HIS A 34 5.10 -4.50 9.98
CA HIS A 34 6.57 -4.57 9.99
C HIS A 34 7.19 -3.29 10.59
N TYR A 35 6.99 -3.07 11.90
CA TYR A 35 7.48 -1.85 12.57
C TYR A 35 8.89 -1.99 13.13
N ASN A 36 9.57 -3.12 12.89
CA ASN A 36 10.92 -3.38 13.37
C ASN A 36 11.08 -3.14 14.89
N SER A 37 10.11 -3.62 15.65
CA SER A 37 10.01 -3.46 17.10
C SER A 37 9.74 -4.81 17.78
N THR A 38 10.22 -4.98 19.00
CA THR A 38 9.92 -6.12 19.87
C THR A 38 8.57 -5.99 20.58
N THR A 39 7.98 -4.78 20.58
CA THR A 39 6.64 -4.56 21.12
C THR A 39 5.60 -5.30 20.27
N ASP A 40 4.55 -5.81 20.89
CA ASP A 40 3.42 -6.37 20.14
C ASP A 40 2.77 -5.31 19.25
N ASN A 41 3.11 -5.36 17.99
CA ASN A 41 2.69 -4.38 16.98
C ASN A 41 1.17 -4.36 16.76
N LYS A 42 0.46 -5.42 17.18
CA LYS A 42 -0.99 -5.50 17.04
C LYS A 42 -1.72 -4.83 18.20
N SER A 43 -1.08 -4.70 19.34
CA SER A 43 -1.69 -4.14 20.55
C SER A 43 -2.07 -2.66 20.45
N CYS A 44 -1.47 -1.93 19.51
CA CYS A 44 -1.80 -0.53 19.27
C CYS A 44 -3.11 -0.30 18.49
N TRP A 45 -3.71 -1.36 17.95
CA TRP A 45 -4.93 -1.30 17.14
C TRP A 45 -6.11 -1.91 17.89
N ASP A 46 -7.33 -1.47 17.61
CA ASP A 46 -8.55 -2.15 18.02
C ASP A 46 -8.77 -3.43 17.22
N GLU A 47 -8.47 -3.38 15.92
CA GLU A 47 -8.43 -4.53 15.02
C GLU A 47 -7.22 -4.46 14.10
N CYS A 48 -6.48 -5.60 14.03
CA CYS A 48 -5.33 -5.73 13.14
C CYS A 48 -5.39 -7.08 12.43
N THR A 49 -6.23 -7.19 11.42
CA THR A 49 -6.47 -8.39 10.60
C THR A 49 -6.71 -8.00 9.14
N ARG A 50 -6.80 -8.98 8.26
CA ARG A 50 -7.13 -8.73 6.84
C ARG A 50 -8.55 -8.21 6.63
N GLU A 51 -9.43 -8.44 7.59
CA GLU A 51 -10.82 -8.01 7.59
C GLU A 51 -11.03 -6.70 8.35
N ALA A 52 -10.00 -6.19 9.02
CA ALA A 52 -10.08 -4.95 9.81
C ALA A 52 -10.51 -3.78 8.92
N SER A 53 -11.48 -3.01 9.40
CA SER A 53 -12.11 -1.96 8.61
C SER A 53 -12.71 -0.88 9.51
N TYR A 54 -12.76 0.36 9.02
CA TYR A 54 -13.53 1.42 9.67
C TYR A 54 -15.04 1.11 9.72
N ASN A 55 -15.52 0.13 8.93
CA ASN A 55 -16.89 -0.38 8.93
C ASN A 55 -17.13 -1.48 9.96
N SER A 56 -16.17 -1.77 10.84
CA SER A 56 -16.33 -2.81 11.84
C SER A 56 -17.60 -2.59 12.69
N PRO A 57 -18.39 -3.64 12.94
CA PRO A 57 -19.56 -3.56 13.81
C PRO A 57 -19.17 -3.26 15.28
N LYS A 58 -17.91 -3.37 15.65
CA LYS A 58 -17.40 -3.03 16.98
C LYS A 58 -17.18 -1.52 17.14
N ARG A 59 -17.07 -0.76 16.05
CA ARG A 59 -16.96 0.69 16.11
C ARG A 59 -18.30 1.31 16.55
N GLY A 60 -18.25 2.20 17.53
CA GLY A 60 -19.42 2.96 17.95
C GLY A 60 -20.00 3.78 16.78
N LYS A 61 -21.33 3.97 16.75
CA LYS A 61 -22.05 4.62 15.64
C LYS A 61 -21.45 5.96 15.21
N ASP A 62 -21.11 6.80 16.17
CA ASP A 62 -20.56 8.14 15.94
C ASP A 62 -19.07 8.25 16.34
N GLN A 63 -18.42 7.10 16.56
CA GLN A 63 -17.03 7.06 16.96
C GLN A 63 -16.13 7.43 15.76
N PRO A 64 -15.22 8.40 15.91
CA PRO A 64 -14.23 8.69 14.87
C PRO A 64 -13.34 7.47 14.63
N PHE A 65 -12.79 7.35 13.44
CA PHE A 65 -11.93 6.25 13.07
C PHE A 65 -10.58 6.70 12.51
N PHE A 66 -9.59 5.85 12.73
CA PHE A 66 -8.32 5.85 12.01
C PHE A 66 -8.12 4.48 11.39
N ALA A 67 -8.11 4.40 10.07
CA ALA A 67 -8.03 3.13 9.36
C ALA A 67 -6.85 3.11 8.39
N VAL A 68 -5.99 2.10 8.53
CA VAL A 68 -4.88 1.86 7.62
C VAL A 68 -5.19 0.63 6.77
N TYR A 69 -5.11 0.80 5.47
CA TYR A 69 -5.23 -0.28 4.49
C TYR A 69 -3.91 -0.46 3.76
N ASN A 70 -3.48 -1.70 3.65
CA ASN A 70 -2.26 -2.06 2.94
C ASN A 70 -2.60 -3.01 1.79
N THR A 71 -2.10 -2.73 0.60
CA THR A 71 -2.18 -3.68 -0.51
C THR A 71 -0.79 -4.19 -0.87
N VAL A 72 -0.74 -5.45 -1.28
CA VAL A 72 0.46 -6.08 -1.83
C VAL A 72 0.38 -6.25 -3.35
N THR A 73 -0.62 -5.64 -3.98
CA THR A 73 -0.90 -5.78 -5.41
C THR A 73 0.29 -5.34 -6.26
N SER A 74 0.95 -4.24 -5.91
CA SER A 74 2.16 -3.76 -6.60
C SER A 74 3.47 -4.33 -6.03
N HIS A 75 3.40 -5.33 -5.13
CA HIS A 75 4.58 -5.96 -4.56
C HIS A 75 5.36 -6.78 -5.61
N MET A 76 6.65 -7.00 -5.36
CA MET A 76 7.57 -7.75 -6.23
C MET A 76 7.03 -9.12 -6.72
N GLY A 77 6.19 -9.77 -5.93
CA GLY A 77 5.53 -11.02 -6.33
C GLY A 77 4.73 -10.88 -7.62
N ARG A 78 4.14 -9.72 -7.86
CA ARG A 78 3.37 -9.43 -9.08
C ARG A 78 4.25 -9.50 -10.34
N ILE A 79 5.45 -8.93 -10.32
CA ILE A 79 6.39 -8.97 -11.44
C ILE A 79 6.88 -10.41 -11.68
N ARG A 80 7.21 -11.13 -10.61
CA ARG A 80 7.72 -12.53 -10.71
C ARG A 80 6.71 -13.49 -11.34
N THR A 81 5.43 -13.32 -11.05
CA THR A 81 4.37 -14.19 -11.58
C THR A 81 3.82 -13.70 -12.91
N PHE A 82 4.29 -12.56 -13.36
CA PHE A 82 3.80 -11.93 -14.55
C PHE A 82 3.94 -12.79 -15.79
N HIS A 83 5.04 -13.44 -16.03
CA HIS A 83 5.28 -14.29 -17.17
C HIS A 83 4.64 -15.70 -17.07
N THR A 84 4.25 -16.11 -15.85
CA THR A 84 3.79 -17.47 -15.58
C THR A 84 2.28 -17.59 -15.44
N ASP A 85 1.60 -16.52 -15.06
CA ASP A 85 0.17 -16.58 -14.72
C ASP A 85 -0.75 -16.52 -15.93
N GLY A 86 -0.22 -16.29 -17.13
CA GLY A 86 -1.03 -16.16 -18.36
C GLY A 86 -2.09 -15.05 -18.27
N ARG A 87 -2.00 -14.18 -17.26
CA ARG A 87 -2.99 -13.12 -16.98
C ARG A 87 -2.99 -11.98 -17.98
N ARG A 88 -2.25 -12.14 -19.05
CA ARG A 88 -2.06 -11.08 -19.99
C ARG A 88 -2.70 -11.36 -21.29
N ASP A 89 -3.88 -10.95 -21.31
CA ASP A 89 -4.48 -10.51 -22.54
C ASP A 89 -4.23 -8.99 -22.66
N TYR A 90 -3.13 -8.63 -23.28
CA TYR A 90 -2.83 -7.21 -23.62
C TYR A 90 -3.90 -6.60 -24.54
N THR A 91 -4.89 -7.37 -24.95
CA THR A 91 -6.00 -6.92 -25.79
C THR A 91 -7.08 -6.19 -25.00
N GLN A 92 -7.02 -6.20 -23.66
CA GLN A 92 -8.01 -5.57 -22.78
C GLN A 92 -7.37 -4.49 -21.91
N GLU A 93 -7.10 -3.32 -22.44
CA GLU A 93 -6.61 -2.13 -21.68
C GLU A 93 -5.27 -2.35 -20.94
N GLY A 94 -4.51 -3.36 -21.31
CA GLY A 94 -3.20 -3.65 -20.72
C GLY A 94 -2.12 -2.63 -21.12
N ILE A 95 -1.02 -2.67 -20.40
CA ILE A 95 0.17 -1.89 -20.74
C ILE A 95 0.97 -2.65 -21.77
N TYR A 96 1.12 -2.10 -22.96
CA TYR A 96 1.89 -2.71 -24.05
C TYR A 96 3.39 -2.49 -23.84
N PRO A 97 4.20 -3.55 -23.62
CA PRO A 97 5.63 -3.42 -23.33
C PRO A 97 6.40 -2.65 -24.39
N GLU A 98 6.05 -2.83 -25.67
CA GLU A 98 6.69 -2.20 -26.80
C GLU A 98 6.47 -0.68 -26.88
N LEU A 99 5.42 -0.16 -26.26
CA LEU A 99 5.10 1.25 -26.21
C LEU A 99 5.72 1.98 -25.01
N LEU A 100 6.36 1.27 -24.09
CA LEU A 100 6.93 1.86 -22.89
C LEU A 100 8.21 2.66 -23.21
N THR A 101 8.33 3.79 -22.56
CA THR A 101 9.62 4.49 -22.44
C THR A 101 10.32 3.99 -21.19
N LEU A 102 11.41 3.25 -21.36
CA LEU A 102 12.20 2.75 -20.24
C LEU A 102 13.14 3.82 -19.69
N PRO A 103 13.47 3.78 -18.40
CA PRO A 103 14.55 4.60 -17.86
C PRO A 103 15.88 4.31 -18.56
N ALA A 104 16.67 5.37 -18.82
CA ALA A 104 17.93 5.25 -19.57
C ALA A 104 19.01 4.35 -18.91
N TYR A 105 18.82 4.01 -17.65
CA TYR A 105 19.75 3.17 -16.89
C TYR A 105 19.43 1.67 -16.96
N VAL A 106 18.37 1.25 -17.64
CA VAL A 106 18.06 -0.17 -17.86
C VAL A 106 18.22 -0.54 -19.32
N PRO A 107 18.63 -1.79 -19.63
CA PRO A 107 18.73 -2.25 -21.02
C PRO A 107 17.34 -2.33 -21.66
N ASP A 108 17.27 -1.97 -22.92
CA ASP A 108 16.04 -2.09 -23.70
C ASP A 108 15.92 -3.52 -24.26
N LEU A 109 15.38 -4.42 -23.44
CA LEU A 109 15.17 -5.82 -23.76
C LEU A 109 13.67 -6.17 -23.59
N PRO A 110 13.13 -7.13 -24.34
CA PRO A 110 11.73 -7.53 -24.22
C PRO A 110 11.33 -7.93 -22.79
N GLU A 111 12.20 -8.64 -22.08
CA GLU A 111 11.99 -9.06 -20.70
C GLU A 111 11.88 -7.87 -19.75
N VAL A 112 12.77 -6.88 -19.91
CA VAL A 112 12.76 -5.65 -19.10
C VAL A 112 11.50 -4.86 -19.38
N ARG A 113 11.12 -4.70 -20.64
CA ARG A 113 9.86 -4.03 -21.02
C ARG A 113 8.65 -4.73 -20.41
N SER A 114 8.66 -6.05 -20.41
CA SER A 114 7.60 -6.86 -19.82
C SER A 114 7.52 -6.69 -18.31
N ASP A 115 8.64 -6.65 -17.60
CA ASP A 115 8.67 -6.41 -16.15
C ASP A 115 8.10 -5.02 -15.79
N TYR A 116 8.47 -3.99 -16.54
CA TYR A 116 7.94 -2.63 -16.37
C TYR A 116 6.44 -2.57 -16.69
N ALA A 117 5.98 -3.24 -17.73
CA ALA A 117 4.55 -3.33 -18.04
C ALA A 117 3.78 -3.97 -16.87
N GLY A 118 4.31 -5.07 -16.32
CA GLY A 118 3.71 -5.72 -15.17
C GLY A 118 3.66 -4.89 -13.91
N HIS A 119 4.67 -4.08 -13.71
CA HIS A 119 4.66 -3.12 -12.59
C HIS A 119 3.57 -2.05 -12.79
N LEU A 120 3.47 -1.47 -13.97
CA LEU A 120 2.47 -0.44 -14.27
C LEU A 120 1.03 -0.97 -14.22
N GLU A 121 0.77 -2.18 -14.72
CA GLU A 121 -0.53 -2.83 -14.57
C GLU A 121 -0.88 -3.04 -13.08
N ALA A 122 0.08 -3.43 -12.28
CA ALA A 122 -0.14 -3.57 -10.85
C ALA A 122 -0.49 -2.24 -10.18
N VAL A 123 0.05 -1.12 -10.67
CA VAL A 123 -0.33 0.23 -10.22
C VAL A 123 -1.77 0.57 -10.63
N GLN A 124 -2.21 0.20 -11.85
CA GLN A 124 -3.60 0.36 -12.27
C GLN A 124 -4.57 -0.46 -11.38
N ASP A 125 -4.18 -1.69 -11.01
CA ASP A 125 -4.96 -2.49 -10.08
C ASP A 125 -5.07 -1.84 -8.69
N VAL A 126 -4.01 -1.16 -8.23
CA VAL A 126 -4.02 -0.39 -6.98
C VAL A 126 -4.95 0.83 -7.07
N ASP A 127 -4.97 1.53 -8.20
CA ASP A 127 -5.90 2.63 -8.45
C ASP A 127 -7.37 2.15 -8.37
N THR A 128 -7.67 1.05 -9.03
CA THR A 128 -8.98 0.40 -8.96
C THR A 128 -9.35 0.03 -7.52
N TRP A 129 -8.40 -0.55 -6.77
CA TRP A 129 -8.59 -0.90 -5.37
C TRP A 129 -8.88 0.33 -4.50
N LEU A 130 -8.16 1.44 -4.69
CA LEU A 130 -8.44 2.71 -4.01
C LEU A 130 -9.84 3.23 -4.35
N GLY A 131 -10.23 3.13 -5.60
CA GLY A 131 -11.55 3.55 -6.08
C GLY A 131 -12.71 2.91 -5.31
N PHE A 132 -12.58 1.65 -4.88
CA PHE A 132 -13.59 1.00 -4.04
C PHE A 132 -13.75 1.67 -2.67
N PHE A 133 -12.66 2.08 -2.03
CA PHE A 133 -12.73 2.78 -0.74
C PHE A 133 -13.34 4.17 -0.87
N LEU A 134 -12.95 4.93 -1.89
CA LEU A 134 -13.50 6.26 -2.15
C LEU A 134 -15.02 6.20 -2.39
N LYS A 135 -15.45 5.21 -3.16
CA LYS A 135 -16.87 4.96 -3.41
C LYS A 135 -17.61 4.59 -2.13
N ASP A 136 -17.07 3.68 -1.32
CA ASP A 136 -17.69 3.24 -0.06
C ASP A 136 -17.82 4.40 0.95
N LEU A 137 -16.79 5.25 1.08
CA LEU A 137 -16.86 6.45 1.92
C LEU A 137 -17.97 7.39 1.47
N LYS A 138 -18.07 7.63 0.16
CA LYS A 138 -19.12 8.50 -0.42
C LYS A 138 -20.51 7.94 -0.22
N GLU A 139 -20.71 6.64 -0.47
CA GLU A 139 -22.02 5.99 -0.27
C GLU A 139 -22.47 6.01 1.19
N LYS A 140 -21.54 6.14 2.14
CA LYS A 140 -21.82 6.27 3.57
C LYS A 140 -21.89 7.72 4.07
N GLY A 141 -21.66 8.70 3.21
CA GLY A 141 -21.61 10.11 3.58
C GLY A 141 -20.49 10.44 4.56
N LEU A 142 -19.34 9.76 4.42
CA LEU A 142 -18.16 9.94 5.25
C LEU A 142 -17.07 10.74 4.54
N ASP A 143 -17.15 10.91 3.24
CA ASP A 143 -16.14 11.55 2.40
C ASP A 143 -15.90 13.03 2.76
N ASP A 144 -16.96 13.77 3.12
CA ASP A 144 -16.89 15.17 3.53
C ASP A 144 -16.31 15.38 4.95
N ASN A 145 -15.99 14.31 5.65
CA ASN A 145 -15.42 14.37 7.02
C ASN A 145 -14.30 13.35 7.24
N THR A 146 -13.63 12.96 6.16
CA THR A 146 -12.51 11.99 6.23
C THR A 146 -11.30 12.52 5.48
N ILE A 147 -10.21 12.73 6.19
CA ILE A 147 -8.90 13.01 5.58
C ILE A 147 -8.35 11.69 5.05
N ILE A 148 -7.90 11.69 3.79
CA ILE A 148 -7.36 10.50 3.15
C ILE A 148 -5.92 10.75 2.73
N PHE A 149 -5.02 9.87 3.14
CA PHE A 149 -3.65 9.81 2.64
C PHE A 149 -3.46 8.54 1.83
N PHE A 150 -3.00 8.70 0.60
CA PHE A 150 -2.58 7.59 -0.24
C PHE A 150 -1.10 7.76 -0.59
N PHE A 151 -0.28 6.75 -0.31
CA PHE A 151 1.16 6.80 -0.57
C PHE A 151 1.75 5.40 -0.73
N SER A 152 2.93 5.34 -1.32
CA SER A 152 3.75 4.13 -1.33
C SER A 152 4.78 4.15 -0.20
N ASP A 153 5.15 3.00 0.33
CA ASP A 153 6.17 2.85 1.35
C ASP A 153 7.60 2.97 0.77
N HIS A 154 7.78 2.72 -0.51
CA HIS A 154 9.03 2.87 -1.28
C HIS A 154 8.74 2.84 -2.78
N GLY A 155 9.76 3.08 -3.60
CA GLY A 155 9.67 2.97 -5.05
C GLY A 155 9.37 1.56 -5.56
N GLY A 156 9.05 1.44 -6.84
CA GLY A 156 8.68 0.20 -7.50
C GLY A 156 9.70 -0.93 -7.38
N CYS A 157 9.25 -2.16 -7.54
CA CYS A 157 10.11 -3.35 -7.50
C CYS A 157 10.87 -3.58 -8.83
N VAL A 158 11.39 -2.50 -9.40
CA VAL A 158 12.20 -2.42 -10.61
C VAL A 158 13.61 -1.93 -10.27
N PRO A 159 14.60 -2.03 -11.17
CA PRO A 159 15.97 -1.59 -10.91
C PRO A 159 16.03 -0.16 -10.34
N ARG A 160 16.87 0.06 -9.34
CA ARG A 160 17.04 1.29 -8.55
C ARG A 160 15.85 1.73 -7.71
N GLY A 161 14.74 0.97 -7.71
CA GLY A 161 13.57 1.24 -6.87
C GLY A 161 13.72 0.66 -5.48
N LYS A 162 12.89 -0.33 -5.13
CA LYS A 162 12.85 -0.96 -3.80
C LYS A 162 14.23 -1.38 -3.30
N GLY A 163 14.59 -0.91 -2.10
CA GLY A 163 15.83 -1.28 -1.41
C GLY A 163 17.04 -0.43 -1.80
N TYR A 164 16.89 0.57 -2.64
CA TYR A 164 17.97 1.45 -3.07
C TYR A 164 17.65 2.92 -2.81
N LEU A 165 18.67 3.70 -2.46
CA LEU A 165 18.56 5.14 -2.16
C LEU A 165 18.76 6.01 -3.43
N TYR A 166 18.24 5.55 -4.56
CA TYR A 166 18.10 6.38 -5.75
C TYR A 166 16.75 7.12 -5.69
N GLU A 167 16.60 8.18 -6.46
CA GLU A 167 15.33 8.92 -6.55
C GLU A 167 14.14 8.00 -6.86
N SER A 168 14.29 7.07 -7.80
CA SER A 168 13.26 6.07 -8.11
C SER A 168 12.88 5.14 -6.95
N GLY A 169 13.68 5.11 -5.88
CA GLY A 169 13.38 4.38 -4.65
C GLY A 169 12.81 5.27 -3.53
N LEU A 170 13.11 6.57 -3.56
CA LEU A 170 12.79 7.54 -2.51
C LEU A 170 11.64 8.47 -2.89
N GLU A 171 11.55 8.87 -4.16
CA GLU A 171 10.49 9.71 -4.68
C GLU A 171 9.24 8.85 -4.92
N VAL A 172 8.35 8.84 -3.93
CA VAL A 172 7.12 8.06 -3.95
C VAL A 172 5.90 8.97 -4.03
N PRO A 173 4.79 8.51 -4.63
CA PRO A 173 3.57 9.30 -4.65
C PRO A 173 3.04 9.52 -3.23
N LEU A 174 2.59 10.73 -2.96
CA LEU A 174 1.80 11.09 -1.78
C LEU A 174 0.63 11.95 -2.24
N ILE A 175 -0.58 11.45 -2.06
CA ILE A 175 -1.81 12.17 -2.31
C ILE A 175 -2.50 12.40 -0.97
N ALA A 176 -2.89 13.64 -0.70
CA ALA A 176 -3.67 14.01 0.47
C ALA A 176 -4.98 14.64 0.00
N TYR A 177 -6.08 14.05 0.42
CA TYR A 177 -7.41 14.63 0.27
C TYR A 177 -7.85 15.21 1.60
N LEU A 178 -8.23 16.47 1.58
CA LEU A 178 -8.77 17.23 2.72
C LEU A 178 -10.16 17.68 2.30
N PRO A 179 -11.21 17.25 2.99
CA PRO A 179 -12.59 17.61 2.65
C PRO A 179 -12.90 19.08 2.93
#